data_1cc94ce4c3a500b01a253a2518aeb0a7
#
_entry.id   1cc94ce4c3a500b01a253a2518aeb0a7
#
_cell.length_a   1.000
_cell.length_b   1.000
_cell.length_c   1.000
_cell.angle_alpha   90.00
_cell.angle_beta   90.00
_cell.angle_gamma   90.00
#
_symmetry.space_group_name_H-M   'P 1'
#
loop_
_entity.id
_entity.type
_entity.pdbx_description
1 polymer ?
#
loop_
_entity_poly.entity_id
_entity_poly.type
_entity_poly.pdbx_seq_one_letter_code
_entity_poly.pdbx_strand_id
1 'polypeptide(L)' 'MPVHTDPVCEMQVDQNTADGVSEYQGRRYYFCSPGCKEKFDKSPQQYVGAR' A
#
# COMPACT_ATOMS: atom_id res chain seq x y z
N MET A 1 -1.05 14.15 10.87
CA MET A 1 -1.67 13.92 9.56
C MET A 1 -1.44 12.48 9.16
N PRO A 2 -2.50 11.74 8.93
CA PRO A 2 -2.33 10.33 8.60
C PRO A 2 -1.94 10.14 7.14
N VAL A 3 -0.69 10.32 6.88
CA VAL A 3 -0.14 10.09 5.56
C VAL A 3 0.56 8.75 5.56
N HIS A 4 0.26 7.94 4.56
CA HIS A 4 0.83 6.61 4.45
C HIS A 4 1.70 6.53 3.21
N THR A 5 2.70 5.67 3.27
CA THR A 5 3.58 5.46 2.13
C THR A 5 3.11 4.24 1.35
N ASP A 6 2.88 4.45 0.04
CA ASP A 6 2.54 3.35 -0.86
C ASP A 6 3.75 2.42 -0.96
N PRO A 7 3.60 1.14 -0.56
CA PRO A 7 4.76 0.25 -0.60
C PRO A 7 5.21 -0.12 -2.00
N VAL A 8 4.38 0.12 -2.99
CA VAL A 8 4.73 -0.25 -4.36
C VAL A 8 5.47 0.87 -5.06
N CYS A 9 4.90 2.07 -5.07
CA CYS A 9 5.55 3.19 -5.74
C CYS A 9 6.20 4.17 -4.79
N GLU A 10 6.07 3.92 -3.49
CA GLU A 10 6.76 4.69 -2.44
C GLU A 10 6.40 6.16 -2.44
N MET A 11 5.18 6.46 -2.85
CA MET A 11 4.68 7.82 -2.79
C MET A 11 3.80 7.99 -1.57
N GLN A 12 3.70 9.22 -1.09
CA GLN A 12 2.84 9.50 0.04
C GLN A 12 1.40 9.51 -0.38
N VAL A 13 0.57 8.82 0.39
CA VAL A 13 -0.83 8.64 0.09
C VAL A 13 -1.63 9.01 1.33
N ASP A 14 -2.61 9.89 1.15
CA ASP A 14 -3.54 10.24 2.22
C ASP A 14 -4.64 9.18 2.27
N GLN A 15 -4.96 8.73 3.49
CA GLN A 15 -5.96 7.67 3.63
C GLN A 15 -7.33 8.09 3.10
N ASN A 16 -7.57 9.39 3.02
CA ASN A 16 -8.85 9.89 2.50
C ASN A 16 -8.88 9.95 0.98
N THR A 17 -7.73 9.96 0.34
CA THR A 17 -7.64 10.06 -1.11
C THR A 17 -7.06 8.83 -1.76
N ALA A 18 -6.72 7.82 -0.97
CA ALA A 18 -6.14 6.60 -1.51
C ALA A 18 -7.15 5.90 -2.42
N ASP A 19 -6.66 5.40 -3.54
CA ASP A 19 -7.49 4.66 -4.49
C ASP A 19 -7.60 3.19 -4.15
N GLY A 20 -6.79 2.71 -3.23
CA GLY A 20 -6.88 1.34 -2.81
C GLY A 20 -6.31 1.16 -1.42
N VAL A 21 -6.76 0.13 -0.74
CA VAL A 21 -6.27 -0.19 0.57
C VAL A 21 -6.19 -1.71 0.71
N SER A 22 -5.14 -2.19 1.34
CA SER A 22 -4.99 -3.62 1.63
C SER A 22 -4.53 -3.78 3.06
N GLU A 23 -4.88 -4.91 3.64
CA GLU A 23 -4.45 -5.25 4.99
C GLU A 23 -3.57 -6.50 4.91
N TYR A 24 -2.40 -6.42 5.50
CA TYR A 24 -1.46 -7.54 5.49
C TYR A 24 -0.76 -7.60 6.83
N GLN A 25 -0.86 -8.75 7.48
CA GLN A 25 -0.26 -9.01 8.78
C GLN A 25 -0.63 -7.95 9.81
N GLY A 26 -1.91 -7.56 9.82
CA GLY A 26 -2.41 -6.63 10.81
C GLY A 26 -2.11 -5.17 10.51
N ARG A 27 -1.55 -4.88 9.34
CA ARG A 27 -1.24 -3.51 8.94
C ARG A 27 -2.01 -3.14 7.71
N ARG A 28 -2.43 -1.89 7.64
CA ARG A 28 -3.14 -1.37 6.48
C ARG A 28 -2.17 -0.61 5.58
N TYR A 29 -2.28 -0.89 4.31
CA TYR A 29 -1.45 -0.23 3.30
C TYR A 29 -2.34 0.47 2.31
N TYR A 30 -2.00 1.72 2.04
CA TYR A 30 -2.78 2.56 1.15
C TYR A 30 -2.02 2.75 -0.16
N PHE A 31 -2.76 2.83 -1.25
CA PHE A 31 -2.15 2.85 -2.57
C PHE A 31 -2.63 4.05 -3.35
N CYS A 32 -1.74 4.58 -4.16
CA CYS A 32 -2.05 5.75 -4.97
C CYS A 32 -2.92 5.41 -6.17
N SER A 33 -2.96 4.13 -6.55
CA SER A 33 -3.77 3.72 -7.70
C SER A 33 -4.13 2.25 -7.53
N PRO A 34 -5.20 1.80 -8.23
CA PRO A 34 -5.58 0.39 -8.18
C PRO A 34 -4.49 -0.55 -8.68
N GLY A 35 -3.68 -0.08 -9.61
CA GLY A 35 -2.59 -0.89 -10.13
C GLY A 35 -1.56 -1.23 -9.07
N CYS A 36 -1.27 -0.28 -8.21
CA CYS A 36 -0.34 -0.51 -7.11
C CYS A 36 -0.90 -1.52 -6.12
N LYS A 37 -2.20 -1.39 -5.83
CA LYS A 37 -2.84 -2.34 -4.93
C LYS A 37 -2.78 -3.75 -5.51
N GLU A 38 -3.02 -3.87 -6.80
CA GLU A 38 -3.02 -5.17 -7.45
C GLU A 38 -1.64 -5.82 -7.39
N LYS A 39 -0.61 -5.04 -7.62
CA LYS A 39 0.74 -5.55 -7.54
C LYS A 39 1.06 -6.01 -6.12
N PHE A 40 0.62 -5.25 -5.14
CA PHE A 40 0.87 -5.61 -3.76
C PHE A 40 0.15 -6.92 -3.41
N ASP A 41 -1.11 -7.04 -3.82
CA ASP A 41 -1.88 -8.22 -3.51
C ASP A 41 -1.28 -9.49 -4.11
N LYS A 42 -0.62 -9.36 -5.25
CA LYS A 42 0.03 -10.51 -5.86
C LYS A 42 1.27 -10.95 -5.11
N SER A 43 2.02 -10.02 -4.57
CA SER A 43 3.27 -10.35 -3.90
C SER A 43 3.51 -9.40 -2.74
N PRO A 44 2.69 -9.48 -1.70
CA PRO A 44 2.87 -8.56 -0.58
C PRO A 44 4.21 -8.71 0.12
N GLN A 45 4.74 -9.93 0.16
CA GLN A 45 6.03 -10.16 0.80
C GLN A 45 7.16 -9.45 0.08
N GLN A 46 7.00 -9.24 -1.21
CA GLN A 46 8.02 -8.58 -2.00
C GLN A 46 8.19 -7.12 -1.58
N TYR A 47 7.13 -6.53 -1.08
CA TYR A 47 7.15 -5.11 -0.75
C TYR A 47 7.34 -4.87 0.74
N VAL A 48 6.84 -5.73 1.58
CA VAL A 48 6.87 -5.47 3.02
C VAL A 48 7.48 -6.61 3.83
N GLY A 49 7.41 -7.83 3.34
CA GLY A 49 7.87 -8.98 4.10
C GLY A 49 9.35 -9.28 3.94
N ALA A 50 10.03 -8.54 3.12
CA ALA A 50 11.43 -8.82 2.82
C ALA A 50 12.38 -8.30 3.91
N ARG A 51 11.86 -7.73 4.93
CA ARG A 51 12.70 -7.17 5.97
C ARG A 51 13.06 -8.16 7.03
#